data_5de648ebe504a85ee7920b0a6dc57f62
#
_entry.id   5de648ebe504a85ee7920b0a6dc57f62
#
_cell.length_a   1.000
_cell.length_b   1.000
_cell.length_c   1.000
_cell.angle_alpha   90.00
_cell.angle_beta   90.00
_cell.angle_gamma   90.00
#
_symmetry.space_group_name_H-M   'P 1'
#
loop_
_entity.id
_entity.type
_entity.pdbx_description
1 polymer ?
#
loop_
_entity_poly.entity_id
_entity_poly.type
_entity_poly.pdbx_seq_one_letter_code
_entity_poly.pdbx_strand_id
1 'polypeptide(L)'
;MSELLGIARFKFHEGKREEYLRLSDQARDIVRTKDSGTLAYDLYLNGDQSECMFIERYRDSEAAIEHAANLGHLFAAVLATVSVVHGELLGEPSTELRAKLAGSELPVVFTPYRSMSRGR
;
A
#
# COMPACT_ATOMS: atom_id res chain seq x y z
N MET A 1 -13.48 -14.30 -5.23
CA MET A 1 -12.89 -12.97 -5.06
C MET A 1 -11.44 -13.12 -4.79
N SER A 2 -10.67 -12.39 -5.53
CA SER A 2 -9.23 -12.54 -5.48
C SER A 2 -8.66 -11.52 -4.50
N GLU A 3 -7.76 -11.99 -3.64
CA GLU A 3 -6.99 -11.09 -2.82
C GLU A 3 -6.07 -10.25 -3.69
N LEU A 4 -5.72 -9.09 -3.19
CA LEU A 4 -4.75 -8.22 -3.82
C LEU A 4 -3.60 -7.98 -2.85
N LEU A 5 -2.39 -7.88 -3.40
CA LEU A 5 -1.21 -7.59 -2.61
C LEU A 5 -0.58 -6.32 -3.15
N GLY A 6 -0.49 -5.30 -2.31
CA GLY A 6 0.17 -4.05 -2.67
C GLY A 6 1.56 -4.02 -2.10
N ILE A 7 2.51 -3.61 -2.90
CA ILE A 7 3.89 -3.45 -2.47
C ILE A 7 4.33 -2.05 -2.88
N ALA A 8 4.87 -1.29 -1.94
CA ALA A 8 5.38 0.04 -2.23
C ALA A 8 6.71 0.24 -1.53
N ARG A 9 7.64 0.88 -2.23
CA ARG A 9 8.95 1.15 -1.69
C ARG A 9 9.19 2.64 -1.75
N PHE A 10 9.57 3.22 -0.62
CA PHE A 10 9.77 4.66 -0.47
C PHE A 10 11.17 4.95 0.02
N LYS A 11 11.72 6.07 -0.45
CA LYS A 11 12.97 6.59 0.08
C LYS A 11 12.65 7.85 0.88
N PHE A 12 13.14 7.94 2.11
CA PHE A 12 12.85 9.09 2.96
C PHE A 12 13.59 10.32 2.45
N HIS A 13 12.90 11.45 2.45
CA HIS A 13 13.58 12.73 2.26
C HIS A 13 14.46 13.00 3.45
N GLU A 14 15.54 13.76 3.23
CA GLU A 14 16.49 14.04 4.29
C GLU A 14 15.78 14.68 5.47
N GLY A 15 16.01 14.12 6.68
CA GLY A 15 15.43 14.64 7.91
C GLY A 15 13.96 14.36 8.10
N LYS A 16 13.33 13.54 7.23
CA LYS A 16 11.88 13.33 7.29
C LYS A 16 11.46 11.96 7.76
N ARG A 17 12.42 11.09 8.09
CA ARG A 17 12.05 9.72 8.50
C ARG A 17 11.14 9.71 9.70
N GLU A 18 11.46 10.51 10.74
CA GLU A 18 10.67 10.48 11.97
C GLU A 18 9.24 10.94 11.72
N GLU A 19 9.07 11.96 10.90
CA GLU A 19 7.72 12.42 10.57
C GLU A 19 6.97 11.36 9.79
N TYR A 20 7.64 10.68 8.85
CA TYR A 20 7.01 9.60 8.10
C TYR A 20 6.55 8.49 9.05
N LEU A 21 7.40 8.11 10.01
CA LEU A 21 7.05 7.03 10.93
C LEU A 21 5.87 7.43 11.80
N ARG A 22 5.80 8.68 12.22
CA ARG A 22 4.66 9.17 12.99
C ARG A 22 3.38 9.09 12.16
N LEU A 23 3.44 9.52 10.89
CA LEU A 23 2.28 9.42 10.01
C LEU A 23 1.90 7.96 9.75
N SER A 24 2.89 7.09 9.65
CA SER A 24 2.67 5.67 9.46
C SER A 24 1.93 5.05 10.65
N ASP A 25 2.28 5.47 11.88
CA ASP A 25 1.57 4.99 13.05
C ASP A 25 0.12 5.47 13.05
N GLN A 26 -0.10 6.71 12.64
CA GLN A 26 -1.44 7.26 12.53
C GLN A 26 -2.24 6.49 11.47
N ALA A 27 -1.61 6.20 10.34
CA ALA A 27 -2.27 5.44 9.28
C ALA A 27 -2.63 4.03 9.77
N ARG A 28 -1.74 3.40 10.53
CA ARG A 28 -2.01 2.06 11.05
C ARG A 28 -3.24 2.05 11.95
N ASP A 29 -3.39 3.07 12.79
CA ASP A 29 -4.57 3.14 13.64
C ASP A 29 -5.84 3.27 12.83
N ILE A 30 -5.81 4.06 11.76
CA ILE A 30 -6.96 4.21 10.87
C ILE A 30 -7.30 2.88 10.22
N VAL A 31 -6.28 2.19 9.70
CA VAL A 31 -6.48 0.89 9.06
C VAL A 31 -7.10 -0.09 10.05
N ARG A 32 -6.54 -0.16 11.26
CA ARG A 32 -7.00 -1.11 12.26
C ARG A 32 -8.44 -0.85 12.68
N THR A 33 -8.87 0.40 12.70
CA THR A 33 -10.20 0.72 13.22
C THR A 33 -11.24 0.99 12.15
N LYS A 34 -10.85 1.33 10.92
CA LYS A 34 -11.83 1.73 9.90
C LYS A 34 -11.87 0.82 8.67
N ASP A 35 -10.74 0.17 8.33
CA ASP A 35 -10.75 -0.74 7.18
C ASP A 35 -11.42 -2.04 7.56
N SER A 36 -12.30 -2.52 6.68
CA SER A 36 -13.00 -3.79 6.93
C SER A 36 -12.38 -4.96 6.20
N GLY A 37 -11.56 -4.71 5.17
CA GLY A 37 -11.04 -5.78 4.34
C GLY A 37 -9.54 -5.76 4.13
N THR A 38 -8.81 -4.95 4.88
CA THR A 38 -7.34 -4.96 4.83
C THR A 38 -6.85 -6.07 5.74
N LEU A 39 -6.20 -7.06 5.14
CA LEU A 39 -5.77 -8.28 5.84
C LEU A 39 -4.37 -8.15 6.42
N ALA A 40 -3.54 -7.29 5.87
CA ALA A 40 -2.19 -7.06 6.35
C ALA A 40 -1.75 -5.66 5.96
N TYR A 41 -0.95 -5.05 6.81
CA TYR A 41 -0.47 -3.69 6.60
C TYR A 41 0.87 -3.59 7.31
N ASP A 42 1.94 -3.99 6.63
CA ASP A 42 3.25 -4.18 7.25
C ASP A 42 4.27 -3.21 6.68
N LEU A 43 5.12 -2.70 7.54
CA LEU A 43 6.16 -1.75 7.17
C LEU A 43 7.52 -2.33 7.53
N TYR A 44 8.44 -2.28 6.58
CA TYR A 44 9.79 -2.80 6.75
C TYR A 44 10.79 -1.68 6.47
N LEU A 45 11.88 -1.65 7.24
CA LEU A 45 12.96 -0.68 7.03
C LEU A 45 14.20 -1.41 6.56
N ASN A 46 14.97 -0.79 5.67
CA ASN A 46 16.24 -1.38 5.25
C ASN A 46 17.32 -1.12 6.31
N GLY A 47 18.55 -1.63 6.05
CA GLY A 47 19.60 -1.69 7.06
C GLY A 47 19.98 -0.33 7.65
N ASP A 48 20.13 0.70 6.82
CA ASP A 48 20.51 2.02 7.30
C ASP A 48 19.29 2.92 7.53
N GLN A 49 18.07 2.36 7.38
CA GLN A 49 16.82 3.04 7.59
C GLN A 49 16.63 4.26 6.69
N SER A 50 17.21 4.20 5.49
CA SER A 50 17.00 5.25 4.48
C SER A 50 15.76 5.00 3.63
N GLU A 51 15.26 3.76 3.63
CA GLU A 51 14.11 3.37 2.82
C GLU A 51 13.21 2.47 3.60
N CYS A 52 11.95 2.44 3.17
CA CYS A 52 10.98 1.52 3.76
C CYS A 52 10.21 0.83 2.65
N MET A 53 9.61 -0.30 2.99
CA MET A 53 8.76 -1.05 2.08
C MET A 53 7.48 -1.39 2.80
N PHE A 54 6.36 -1.09 2.15
CA PHE A 54 5.03 -1.44 2.62
C PHE A 54 4.55 -2.68 1.92
N ILE A 55 3.95 -3.59 2.68
CA ILE A 55 3.25 -4.75 2.15
C ILE A 55 1.82 -4.63 2.66
N GLU A 56 0.86 -4.57 1.74
CA GLU A 56 -0.54 -4.45 2.09
C GLU A 56 -1.30 -5.56 1.40
N ARG A 57 -2.13 -6.27 2.15
CA ARG A 57 -2.95 -7.33 1.57
C ARG A 57 -4.41 -6.99 1.77
N TYR A 58 -5.19 -7.09 0.70
CA TYR A 58 -6.61 -6.76 0.70
C TYR A 58 -7.43 -7.98 0.35
N ARG A 59 -8.57 -8.13 1.00
CA ARG A 59 -9.50 -9.22 0.71
C ARG A 59 -9.93 -9.19 -0.76
N ASP A 60 -10.15 -7.99 -1.30
CA ASP A 60 -10.61 -7.80 -2.67
C ASP A 60 -10.40 -6.35 -3.09
N SER A 61 -10.87 -6.01 -4.29
CA SER A 61 -10.70 -4.66 -4.82
C SER A 61 -11.49 -3.62 -4.02
N GLU A 62 -12.66 -3.98 -3.52
CA GLU A 62 -13.45 -3.05 -2.71
C GLU A 62 -12.70 -2.67 -1.44
N ALA A 63 -12.00 -3.63 -0.85
CA ALA A 63 -11.22 -3.35 0.34
C ALA A 63 -10.09 -2.37 0.03
N ALA A 64 -9.45 -2.51 -1.13
CA ALA A 64 -8.38 -1.58 -1.52
C ALA A 64 -8.94 -0.17 -1.74
N ILE A 65 -10.12 -0.08 -2.33
CA ILE A 65 -10.76 1.23 -2.56
C ILE A 65 -11.14 1.87 -1.23
N GLU A 66 -11.70 1.08 -0.31
CA GLU A 66 -12.03 1.58 1.02
C GLU A 66 -10.79 2.09 1.75
N HIS A 67 -9.71 1.32 1.67
CA HIS A 67 -8.45 1.70 2.31
C HIS A 67 -7.97 3.06 1.80
N ALA A 68 -7.97 3.25 0.48
CA ALA A 68 -7.54 4.51 -0.10
C ALA A 68 -8.41 5.68 0.36
N ALA A 69 -9.72 5.45 0.45
CA ALA A 69 -10.64 6.49 0.91
C ALA A 69 -10.38 6.85 2.36
N ASN A 70 -10.15 5.85 3.21
CA ASN A 70 -9.92 6.09 4.63
C ASN A 70 -8.62 6.83 4.90
N LEU A 71 -7.59 6.63 4.06
CA LEU A 71 -6.29 7.26 4.27
C LEU A 71 -6.07 8.49 3.40
N GLY A 72 -7.03 8.84 2.55
CA GLY A 72 -6.83 9.93 1.58
C GLY A 72 -6.38 11.23 2.20
N HIS A 73 -6.87 11.55 3.40
CA HIS A 73 -6.52 12.81 4.05
C HIS A 73 -5.09 12.87 4.53
N LEU A 74 -4.38 11.73 4.60
CA LEU A 74 -2.98 11.70 4.98
C LEU A 74 -2.03 11.67 3.80
N PHE A 75 -2.56 11.48 2.60
CA PHE A 75 -1.74 11.15 1.45
C PHE A 75 -0.72 12.24 1.12
N ALA A 76 -1.17 13.49 1.10
CA ALA A 76 -0.28 14.60 0.78
C ALA A 76 0.83 14.75 1.81
N ALA A 77 0.50 14.58 3.10
CA ALA A 77 1.50 14.69 4.16
C ALA A 77 2.55 13.58 4.04
N VAL A 78 2.10 12.36 3.70
CA VAL A 78 3.01 11.25 3.51
C VAL A 78 3.95 11.51 2.34
N LEU A 79 3.41 11.95 1.21
CA LEU A 79 4.23 12.20 0.03
C LEU A 79 5.22 13.33 0.22
N ALA A 80 4.97 14.23 1.19
CA ALA A 80 5.92 15.29 1.49
C ALA A 80 7.18 14.76 2.19
N THR A 81 7.15 13.53 2.71
CA THR A 81 8.26 12.97 3.48
C THR A 81 9.06 11.94 2.71
N VAL A 82 8.58 11.47 1.55
CA VAL A 82 9.22 10.37 0.82
C VAL A 82 9.18 10.61 -0.66
N SER A 83 10.09 9.90 -1.36
CA SER A 83 10.01 9.71 -2.81
C SER A 83 9.59 8.27 -3.06
N VAL A 84 8.64 8.05 -3.96
CA VAL A 84 8.17 6.72 -4.29
C VAL A 84 9.14 6.10 -5.28
N VAL A 85 9.75 4.97 -4.89
CA VAL A 85 10.71 4.28 -5.74
C VAL A 85 10.01 3.24 -6.60
N HIS A 86 9.14 2.45 -5.98
CA HIS A 86 8.39 1.40 -6.65
C HIS A 86 7.00 1.30 -6.04
N GLY A 87 6.05 0.82 -6.86
CA GLY A 87 4.72 0.48 -6.38
C GLY A 87 4.13 -0.58 -7.32
N GLU A 88 3.73 -1.70 -6.75
CA GLU A 88 3.13 -2.80 -7.51
C GLU A 88 1.83 -3.24 -6.85
N LEU A 89 0.89 -3.67 -7.67
CA LEU A 89 -0.35 -4.27 -7.20
C LEU A 89 -0.47 -5.62 -7.87
N LEU A 90 -0.48 -6.67 -7.08
CA LEU A 90 -0.50 -8.04 -7.58
C LEU A 90 -1.88 -8.62 -7.38
N GLY A 91 -2.45 -9.17 -8.45
CA GLY A 91 -3.77 -9.78 -8.41
C GLY A 91 -4.61 -9.37 -9.61
N GLU A 92 -5.92 -9.57 -9.49
CA GLU A 92 -6.87 -9.22 -10.55
C GLU A 92 -7.75 -8.07 -10.05
N PRO A 93 -7.36 -6.82 -10.27
CA PRO A 93 -8.19 -5.70 -9.83
C PRO A 93 -9.50 -5.66 -10.58
N SER A 94 -10.54 -5.20 -9.91
CA SER A 94 -11.84 -5.02 -10.53
C SER A 94 -11.79 -3.89 -11.56
N THR A 95 -12.80 -3.84 -12.42
CA THR A 95 -12.92 -2.75 -13.39
C THR A 95 -12.94 -1.40 -12.68
N GLU A 96 -13.63 -1.31 -11.54
CA GLU A 96 -13.70 -0.06 -10.80
C GLU A 96 -12.34 0.36 -10.27
N LEU A 97 -11.58 -0.59 -9.69
CA LEU A 97 -10.25 -0.26 -9.19
C LEU A 97 -9.31 0.11 -10.32
N ARG A 98 -9.37 -0.61 -11.44
CA ARG A 98 -8.54 -0.26 -12.59
C ARG A 98 -8.84 1.15 -13.09
N ALA A 99 -10.11 1.54 -13.08
CA ALA A 99 -10.49 2.90 -13.50
C ALA A 99 -9.87 3.95 -12.58
N LYS A 100 -9.86 3.67 -11.27
CA LYS A 100 -9.27 4.61 -10.31
C LYS A 100 -7.75 4.71 -10.45
N LEU A 101 -7.10 3.67 -10.94
CA LEU A 101 -5.66 3.67 -11.12
C LEU A 101 -5.22 4.20 -12.48
N ALA A 102 -6.16 4.37 -13.40
CA ALA A 102 -5.85 4.81 -14.75
C ALA A 102 -5.21 6.20 -14.72
N GLY A 103 -4.20 6.38 -15.56
CA GLY A 103 -3.51 7.65 -15.64
C GLY A 103 -2.37 7.83 -14.66
N SER A 104 -2.22 6.90 -13.71
CA SER A 104 -1.12 6.93 -12.75
C SER A 104 -0.05 5.96 -13.19
N GLU A 105 1.22 6.36 -13.04
CA GLU A 105 2.32 5.45 -13.36
C GLU A 105 2.44 4.33 -12.35
N LEU A 106 2.11 4.60 -11.11
CA LEU A 106 2.20 3.62 -10.04
C LEU A 106 0.85 3.51 -9.34
N PRO A 107 0.51 2.35 -8.85
CA PRO A 107 1.25 1.08 -8.91
C PRO A 107 1.17 0.44 -10.29
N VAL A 108 2.16 -0.37 -10.62
CA VAL A 108 2.12 -1.21 -11.80
C VAL A 108 1.37 -2.50 -11.44
N VAL A 109 0.41 -2.90 -12.26
CA VAL A 109 -0.41 -4.08 -11.98
C VAL A 109 0.25 -5.31 -12.59
N PHE A 110 0.38 -6.36 -11.76
CA PHE A 110 0.87 -7.66 -12.20
C PHE A 110 -0.22 -8.68 -11.91
N THR A 111 -0.76 -9.29 -12.98
CA THR A 111 -1.84 -10.25 -12.81
C THR A 111 -1.27 -11.66 -12.67
N PRO A 112 -1.99 -12.57 -12.01
CA PRO A 112 -1.47 -13.91 -11.76
C PRO A 112 -1.22 -14.66 -13.07
N TYR A 113 -0.08 -15.33 -13.10
CA TYR A 113 0.23 -16.26 -14.19
C TYR A 113 0.12 -17.69 -13.68
N ARG A 114 0.74 -17.97 -12.57
CA ARG A 114 0.77 -19.32 -12.03
C ARG A 114 1.03 -19.25 -10.53
N SER A 115 0.34 -20.08 -9.78
CA SER A 115 0.55 -20.09 -8.33
C SER A 115 0.50 -21.52 -7.82
N MET A 116 1.08 -21.71 -6.64
CA MET A 116 0.99 -22.95 -5.88
C MET A 116 0.84 -22.57 -4.43
N SER A 117 -0.14 -23.15 -3.77
CA SER A 117 -0.37 -22.93 -2.35
C SER A 117 -0.46 -24.25 -1.64
N ARG A 118 0.22 -24.35 -0.50
CA ARG A 118 -0.05 -25.46 0.39
C ARG A 118 -1.13 -25.05 1.35
N GLY A 119 -1.84 -26.03 1.86
CA GLY A 119 -3.00 -25.79 2.69
C GLY A 119 -2.77 -24.74 3.76
N ARG A 120 -3.84 -24.33 4.37
CA ARG A 120 -3.82 -23.24 5.34
C ARG A 120 -3.82 -23.76 6.73
#